data_5cada63995db37b58899f58d45bcb692
#
_entry.id   5cada63995db37b58899f58d45bcb692
#
_cell.length_a   1.000
_cell.length_b   1.000
_cell.length_c   1.000
_cell.angle_alpha   90.00
_cell.angle_beta   90.00
_cell.angle_gamma   90.00
#
_symmetry.space_group_name_H-M   'P 1'
#
loop_
_entity.id
_entity.type
_entity.pdbx_description
1 polymer ?
#
loop_
_entity_poly.entity_id
_entity_poly.type
_entity_poly.pdbx_seq_one_letter_code
_entity_poly.pdbx_strand_id
1 'polypeptide(L)'
;MIEFDEQLSLAYRSDAELADYLEAIGDEEGARELRAAGARGQGLARLLGKVYTHSAHVVGYIPEGRPTGELVPIKSAFEAEPDHSLVGSQIKVTLDAFQVAQYPGFGQHTVLFDFQGRDQAGDEAQDLQFATVLTINDNDRAAVNGVPIFTGLTVPRDGLSFKARTILIANKGDQTIIDVLQSSAFKDGLKLMGQVQPALPQLVSLAGGIAQNLLRREWNEQVQLFDLGLDFGAGQTSARLRRGSYVVVQVPGASMWRWGSWRFDPHTMSVVDSDGKAAPYNVIVFGITESASGEARSAMRAEGQTALDASRHA
;
A
#
# COMPACT_ATOMS: atom_id res chain seq x y z
N MET A 1 8.36 -12.67 10.26
CA MET A 1 8.22 -11.44 9.43
C MET A 1 9.56 -11.13 8.80
N ILE A 2 9.59 -10.91 7.50
CA ILE A 2 10.82 -10.45 6.82
C ILE A 2 11.00 -8.98 7.22
N GLU A 3 12.15 -8.65 7.76
CA GLU A 3 12.47 -7.29 8.16
C GLU A 3 12.62 -6.40 6.91
N PHE A 4 11.87 -5.31 6.85
CA PHE A 4 12.03 -4.29 5.84
C PHE A 4 13.10 -3.31 6.34
N ASP A 5 14.18 -3.19 5.57
CA ASP A 5 15.28 -2.29 5.90
C ASP A 5 15.05 -0.92 5.22
N GLU A 6 14.86 0.11 6.03
CA GLU A 6 14.68 1.48 5.54
C GLU A 6 15.92 2.02 4.84
N GLN A 7 17.10 1.57 5.26
CA GLN A 7 18.39 2.02 4.67
C GLN A 7 18.56 1.62 3.20
N LEU A 8 17.78 0.62 2.76
CA LEU A 8 17.77 0.21 1.35
C LEU A 8 16.92 1.13 0.47
N SER A 9 16.18 2.07 1.04
CA SER A 9 15.34 3.00 0.27
C SER A 9 16.18 4.10 -0.37
N LEU A 10 15.83 4.46 -1.60
CA LEU A 10 16.42 5.61 -2.31
C LEU A 10 16.35 6.91 -1.53
N ALA A 11 15.34 7.06 -0.66
CA ALA A 11 15.17 8.22 0.18
C ALA A 11 16.32 8.46 1.18
N TYR A 12 17.07 7.41 1.53
CA TYR A 12 18.19 7.48 2.49
C TYR A 12 19.55 7.53 1.82
N ARG A 13 19.63 7.42 0.49
CA ARG A 13 20.88 7.55 -0.24
C ARG A 13 21.34 9.00 -0.31
N SER A 14 22.65 9.21 -0.37
CA SER A 14 23.24 10.51 -0.67
C SER A 14 22.95 10.94 -2.11
N ASP A 15 23.00 12.25 -2.38
CA ASP A 15 22.81 12.77 -3.74
C ASP A 15 23.86 12.20 -4.74
N ALA A 16 25.07 11.91 -4.26
CA ALA A 16 26.11 11.29 -5.08
C ALA A 16 25.77 9.83 -5.44
N GLU A 17 25.40 9.00 -4.46
CA GLU A 17 25.00 7.61 -4.68
C GLU A 17 23.77 7.52 -5.58
N LEU A 18 22.83 8.45 -5.41
CA LEU A 18 21.62 8.51 -6.24
C LEU A 18 21.97 8.92 -7.68
N ALA A 19 22.88 9.89 -7.88
CA ALA A 19 23.34 10.28 -9.20
C ALA A 19 24.07 9.13 -9.92
N ASP A 20 24.92 8.38 -9.21
CA ASP A 20 25.61 7.22 -9.76
C ASP A 20 24.62 6.10 -10.14
N TYR A 21 23.58 5.89 -9.32
CA TYR A 21 22.50 4.96 -9.62
C TYR A 21 21.73 5.37 -10.88
N LEU A 22 21.31 6.65 -10.99
CA LEU A 22 20.57 7.15 -12.16
C LEU A 22 21.40 6.98 -13.45
N GLU A 23 22.70 7.30 -13.40
CA GLU A 23 23.59 7.10 -14.55
C GLU A 23 23.66 5.62 -14.95
N ALA A 24 23.75 4.71 -13.98
CA ALA A 24 23.82 3.28 -14.21
C ALA A 24 22.55 2.69 -14.85
N ILE A 25 21.38 3.25 -14.54
CA ILE A 25 20.10 2.85 -15.17
C ILE A 25 19.79 3.62 -16.46
N GLY A 26 20.70 4.51 -16.89
CA GLY A 26 20.60 5.26 -18.15
C GLY A 26 19.91 6.61 -18.03
N ASP A 27 19.61 7.09 -16.81
CA ASP A 27 19.05 8.44 -16.56
C ASP A 27 20.19 9.47 -16.37
N GLU A 28 20.92 9.74 -17.47
CA GLU A 28 22.04 10.68 -17.46
C GLU A 28 21.63 12.13 -17.14
N GLU A 29 20.39 12.50 -17.51
CA GLU A 29 19.85 13.84 -17.24
C GLU A 29 19.56 14.03 -15.77
N GLY A 30 18.86 13.10 -15.15
CA GLY A 30 18.59 13.09 -13.71
C GLY A 30 19.88 13.05 -12.88
N ALA A 31 20.87 12.24 -13.30
CA ALA A 31 22.18 12.18 -12.67
C ALA A 31 22.91 13.53 -12.71
N ARG A 32 22.88 14.21 -13.86
CA ARG A 32 23.50 15.52 -14.06
C ARG A 32 22.82 16.61 -13.21
N GLU A 33 21.50 16.60 -13.16
CA GLU A 33 20.72 17.53 -12.32
C GLU A 33 21.06 17.38 -10.84
N LEU A 34 21.13 16.14 -10.32
CA LEU A 34 21.49 15.87 -8.94
C LEU A 34 22.91 16.30 -8.60
N ARG A 35 23.90 16.02 -9.47
CA ARG A 35 25.29 16.47 -9.27
C ARG A 35 25.38 18.00 -9.27
N ALA A 36 24.62 18.68 -10.14
CA ALA A 36 24.59 20.15 -10.19
C ALA A 36 23.91 20.76 -8.95
N ALA A 37 22.90 20.10 -8.39
CA ALA A 37 22.22 20.53 -7.18
C ALA A 37 23.08 20.27 -5.93
N GLY A 38 23.75 19.14 -5.84
CA GLY A 38 24.68 18.79 -4.74
C GLY A 38 25.85 19.77 -4.62
N ALA A 39 26.33 20.32 -5.74
CA ALA A 39 27.37 21.34 -5.75
C ALA A 39 26.91 22.71 -5.13
N ARG A 40 25.61 22.92 -4.99
CA ARG A 40 25.02 24.15 -4.45
C ARG A 40 24.63 24.08 -2.96
N GLY A 41 24.82 22.96 -2.31
CA GLY A 41 24.54 22.74 -0.89
C GLY A 41 23.56 21.59 -0.64
N GLN A 42 23.91 20.74 0.32
CA GLN A 42 23.12 19.57 0.71
C GLN A 42 21.71 19.96 1.13
N GLY A 43 20.71 19.29 0.59
CA GLY A 43 19.30 19.44 0.93
C GLY A 43 18.44 20.11 -0.12
N LEU A 44 19.01 20.81 -1.11
CA LEU A 44 18.24 21.45 -2.18
C LEU A 44 17.72 20.43 -3.21
N ALA A 45 18.43 19.35 -3.44
CA ALA A 45 18.02 18.31 -4.38
C ALA A 45 16.75 17.57 -3.93
N ARG A 46 16.61 17.31 -2.61
CA ARG A 46 15.39 16.76 -2.01
C ARG A 46 14.21 17.74 -2.05
N LEU A 47 14.48 19.04 -1.97
CA LEU A 47 13.49 20.11 -2.12
C LEU A 47 13.09 20.34 -3.59
N LEU A 48 13.95 20.00 -4.55
CA LEU A 48 13.73 20.23 -5.98
C LEU A 48 12.94 19.13 -6.69
N GLY A 49 12.30 18.24 -5.92
CA GLY A 49 11.13 17.57 -6.44
C GLY A 49 11.32 16.20 -7.09
N LYS A 50 12.36 15.44 -6.76
CA LYS A 50 12.40 14.02 -7.15
C LYS A 50 11.56 13.21 -6.16
N VAL A 51 10.31 12.91 -6.51
CA VAL A 51 9.31 12.29 -5.62
C VAL A 51 9.80 10.98 -5.01
N TYR A 52 10.55 10.19 -5.75
CA TYR A 52 11.10 8.92 -5.29
C TYR A 52 12.19 9.07 -4.20
N THR A 53 12.64 10.30 -3.91
CA THR A 53 13.56 10.60 -2.78
C THR A 53 12.83 10.99 -1.49
N HIS A 54 11.51 11.07 -1.50
CA HIS A 54 10.74 11.40 -0.32
C HIS A 54 10.67 10.20 0.62
N SER A 55 10.95 10.42 1.91
CA SER A 55 10.95 9.35 2.93
C SER A 55 9.68 9.31 3.78
N ALA A 56 8.92 10.42 3.82
CA ALA A 56 7.72 10.47 4.64
C ALA A 56 6.49 9.94 3.88
N HIS A 57 5.60 9.27 4.63
CA HIS A 57 4.31 8.83 4.13
C HIS A 57 3.20 9.39 5.03
N VAL A 58 2.12 9.84 4.41
CA VAL A 58 0.92 10.31 5.10
C VAL A 58 -0.25 9.44 4.72
N VAL A 59 -1.15 9.20 5.69
CA VAL A 59 -2.28 8.28 5.51
C VAL A 59 -3.60 9.03 5.60
N GLY A 60 -4.36 8.97 4.51
CA GLY A 60 -5.73 9.46 4.43
C GLY A 60 -6.74 8.33 4.42
N TYR A 61 -7.99 8.72 4.55
CA TYR A 61 -9.11 7.81 4.58
C TYR A 61 -10.27 8.34 3.71
N ILE A 62 -10.84 7.44 2.93
CA ILE A 62 -12.03 7.65 2.10
C ILE A 62 -13.14 6.76 2.66
N PRO A 63 -14.28 7.33 3.11
CA PRO A 63 -15.39 6.55 3.63
C PRO A 63 -15.92 5.55 2.62
N GLU A 64 -16.42 4.41 3.11
CA GLU A 64 -17.19 3.46 2.32
C GLU A 64 -18.41 4.15 1.72
N GLY A 65 -18.74 3.86 0.47
CA GLY A 65 -19.90 4.41 -0.20
C GLY A 65 -19.92 4.10 -1.69
N ARG A 66 -21.06 4.34 -2.32
CA ARG A 66 -21.16 4.21 -3.78
C ARG A 66 -20.54 5.42 -4.44
N PRO A 67 -19.73 5.24 -5.50
CA PRO A 67 -19.25 6.36 -6.29
C PRO A 67 -20.45 7.15 -6.86
N THR A 68 -20.51 8.43 -6.56
CA THR A 68 -21.59 9.34 -7.03
C THR A 68 -21.19 10.09 -8.29
N GLY A 69 -19.97 9.88 -8.78
CA GLY A 69 -19.38 10.67 -9.85
C GLY A 69 -18.79 12.00 -9.38
N GLU A 70 -18.90 12.33 -8.12
CA GLU A 70 -18.33 13.53 -7.52
C GLU A 70 -16.97 13.25 -6.88
N LEU A 71 -16.14 14.29 -6.77
CA LEU A 71 -14.88 14.21 -6.05
C LEU A 71 -15.12 13.94 -4.56
N VAL A 72 -14.56 12.87 -4.03
CA VAL A 72 -14.75 12.45 -2.65
C VAL A 72 -13.71 13.10 -1.74
N PRO A 73 -14.09 13.77 -0.65
CA PRO A 73 -13.15 14.33 0.32
C PRO A 73 -12.31 13.22 0.96
N ILE A 74 -11.00 13.44 1.04
CA ILE A 74 -10.08 12.59 1.79
C ILE A 74 -9.87 13.24 3.15
N LYS A 75 -10.04 12.46 4.24
CA LYS A 75 -9.75 12.89 5.62
C LYS A 75 -8.44 12.28 6.09
N SER A 76 -7.85 12.83 7.14
CA SER A 76 -6.78 12.13 7.84
C SER A 76 -7.29 10.78 8.39
N ALA A 77 -6.55 9.70 8.19
CA ALA A 77 -6.91 8.39 8.76
C ALA A 77 -6.89 8.37 10.30
N PHE A 78 -6.18 9.33 10.92
CA PHE A 78 -6.17 9.52 12.38
C PHE A 78 -7.45 10.16 12.91
N GLU A 79 -8.21 10.85 12.06
CA GLU A 79 -9.48 11.53 12.41
C GLU A 79 -10.72 10.67 12.09
N ALA A 80 -10.52 9.49 11.49
CA ALA A 80 -11.62 8.58 11.22
C ALA A 80 -12.13 7.97 12.54
N GLU A 81 -13.43 7.68 12.62
CA GLU A 81 -13.98 6.94 13.76
C GLU A 81 -13.75 5.44 13.56
N PRO A 82 -13.23 4.71 14.57
CA PRO A 82 -13.00 3.28 14.43
C PRO A 82 -14.32 2.51 14.29
N ASP A 83 -14.30 1.44 13.51
CA ASP A 83 -15.45 0.53 13.36
C ASP A 83 -15.26 -0.73 14.22
N HIS A 84 -15.69 -0.67 15.46
CA HIS A 84 -15.58 -1.78 16.40
C HIS A 84 -16.36 -3.04 15.98
N SER A 85 -17.29 -2.94 15.01
CA SER A 85 -18.01 -4.11 14.49
C SER A 85 -17.10 -5.07 13.73
N LEU A 86 -15.93 -4.58 13.29
CA LEU A 86 -14.93 -5.39 12.60
C LEU A 86 -14.18 -6.37 13.51
N VAL A 87 -14.18 -6.16 14.84
CA VAL A 87 -13.45 -7.05 15.76
C VAL A 87 -13.97 -8.49 15.65
N GLY A 88 -13.08 -9.42 15.32
CA GLY A 88 -13.41 -10.84 15.11
C GLY A 88 -14.10 -11.14 13.78
N SER A 89 -14.33 -10.13 12.94
CA SER A 89 -14.83 -10.35 11.58
C SER A 89 -13.69 -10.76 10.63
N GLN A 90 -14.08 -11.23 9.45
CA GLN A 90 -13.16 -11.51 8.35
C GLN A 90 -13.28 -10.40 7.30
N ILE A 91 -12.15 -9.81 6.95
CA ILE A 91 -12.08 -8.74 5.97
C ILE A 91 -11.34 -9.18 4.69
N LYS A 92 -11.58 -8.42 3.65
CA LYS A 92 -10.82 -8.43 2.41
C LYS A 92 -10.01 -7.14 2.33
N VAL A 93 -8.71 -7.29 2.03
CA VAL A 93 -7.79 -6.17 1.74
C VAL A 93 -7.50 -6.19 0.25
N THR A 94 -7.64 -5.03 -0.41
CA THR A 94 -7.41 -4.87 -1.86
C THR A 94 -6.42 -3.76 -2.15
N LEU A 95 -5.69 -3.87 -3.25
CA LEU A 95 -4.98 -2.76 -3.87
C LEU A 95 -5.94 -2.12 -4.88
N ASP A 96 -6.42 -0.92 -4.57
CA ASP A 96 -7.46 -0.23 -5.35
C ASP A 96 -6.86 0.70 -6.39
N ALA A 97 -5.78 1.41 -6.05
CA ALA A 97 -5.07 2.27 -6.97
C ALA A 97 -3.56 2.31 -6.66
N PHE A 98 -2.76 2.44 -7.71
CA PHE A 98 -1.33 2.69 -7.64
C PHE A 98 -0.99 3.76 -8.65
N GLN A 99 -0.71 4.97 -8.18
CA GLN A 99 -0.38 6.14 -8.98
C GLN A 99 1.11 6.49 -8.78
N VAL A 100 1.82 6.69 -9.87
CA VAL A 100 3.20 7.13 -9.88
C VAL A 100 3.27 8.55 -10.46
N ALA A 101 3.75 9.49 -9.67
CA ALA A 101 4.12 10.80 -10.19
C ALA A 101 5.52 10.76 -10.80
N GLN A 102 6.46 10.10 -10.14
CA GLN A 102 7.81 9.95 -10.65
C GLN A 102 8.52 8.76 -9.99
N TYR A 103 9.15 7.95 -10.83
CA TYR A 103 10.13 6.92 -10.44
C TYR A 103 11.48 7.20 -11.10
N PRO A 104 12.59 6.60 -10.64
CA PRO A 104 13.90 6.76 -11.28
C PRO A 104 13.94 6.15 -12.67
N GLY A 105 14.64 6.79 -13.60
CA GLY A 105 14.76 6.34 -15.00
C GLY A 105 13.70 6.91 -15.90
N PHE A 106 13.64 6.41 -17.14
CA PHE A 106 12.73 6.88 -18.19
C PHE A 106 11.81 5.78 -18.70
N GLY A 107 10.62 6.19 -19.14
CA GLY A 107 9.67 5.33 -19.82
C GLY A 107 8.84 4.47 -18.88
N GLN A 108 8.67 3.20 -19.25
CA GLN A 108 7.84 2.28 -18.48
C GLN A 108 8.64 1.63 -17.37
N HIS A 109 8.10 1.73 -16.15
CA HIS A 109 8.67 1.12 -14.95
C HIS A 109 8.01 -0.22 -14.65
N THR A 110 8.82 -1.21 -14.29
CA THR A 110 8.37 -2.46 -13.71
C THR A 110 8.57 -2.38 -12.20
N VAL A 111 7.49 -2.46 -11.44
CA VAL A 111 7.50 -2.25 -10.00
C VAL A 111 6.97 -3.47 -9.29
N LEU A 112 7.77 -4.06 -8.38
CA LEU A 112 7.26 -5.02 -7.42
C LEU A 112 6.55 -4.26 -6.30
N PHE A 113 5.30 -4.60 -6.06
CA PHE A 113 4.56 -4.24 -4.86
C PHE A 113 4.60 -5.42 -3.89
N ASP A 114 5.20 -5.22 -2.72
CA ASP A 114 5.36 -6.21 -1.65
C ASP A 114 4.62 -5.73 -0.41
N PHE A 115 3.68 -6.55 0.08
CA PHE A 115 2.77 -6.21 1.15
C PHE A 115 2.75 -7.31 2.21
N GLN A 116 2.99 -6.93 3.45
CA GLN A 116 2.99 -7.81 4.59
C GLN A 116 1.85 -7.47 5.54
N GLY A 117 1.29 -8.51 6.14
CA GLY A 117 0.27 -8.41 7.18
C GLY A 117 0.44 -9.56 8.17
N ARG A 118 -0.43 -9.58 9.17
CA ARG A 118 -0.49 -10.66 10.15
C ARG A 118 -1.93 -11.10 10.32
N ASP A 119 -2.18 -12.37 10.14
CA ASP A 119 -3.46 -12.98 10.51
C ASP A 119 -3.37 -13.53 11.94
N GLN A 120 -4.41 -13.31 12.70
CA GLN A 120 -4.52 -13.82 14.07
C GLN A 120 -5.82 -14.60 14.21
N ALA A 121 -5.78 -15.83 13.71
CA ALA A 121 -6.89 -16.77 13.85
C ALA A 121 -6.70 -17.59 15.14
N GLY A 122 -7.45 -17.25 16.20
CA GLY A 122 -7.30 -17.90 17.52
C GLY A 122 -6.06 -17.42 18.27
N ASP A 123 -5.34 -18.38 18.90
CA ASP A 123 -4.14 -18.08 19.70
C ASP A 123 -2.84 -18.04 18.88
N GLU A 124 -2.89 -18.40 17.60
CA GLU A 124 -1.74 -18.40 16.72
C GLU A 124 -1.75 -17.20 15.79
N ALA A 125 -0.63 -16.48 15.75
CA ALA A 125 -0.42 -15.40 14.78
C ALA A 125 0.40 -15.91 13.60
N GLN A 126 -0.09 -15.68 12.39
CA GLN A 126 0.57 -16.05 11.14
C GLN A 126 0.98 -14.81 10.36
N ASP A 127 2.28 -14.72 10.04
CA ASP A 127 2.77 -13.69 9.15
C ASP A 127 2.36 -14.01 7.71
N LEU A 128 1.87 -12.99 7.00
CA LEU A 128 1.41 -13.08 5.63
C LEU A 128 2.26 -12.17 4.74
N GLN A 129 2.54 -12.61 3.54
CA GLN A 129 3.22 -11.79 2.55
C GLN A 129 2.62 -12.03 1.16
N PHE A 130 2.25 -10.94 0.52
CA PHE A 130 1.73 -10.89 -0.84
C PHE A 130 2.66 -10.04 -1.70
N ALA A 131 2.94 -10.49 -2.92
CA ALA A 131 3.73 -9.72 -3.87
C ALA A 131 3.08 -9.78 -5.26
N THR A 132 3.11 -8.65 -5.96
CA THR A 132 2.66 -8.57 -7.36
C THR A 132 3.52 -7.59 -8.15
N VAL A 133 3.56 -7.74 -9.46
CA VAL A 133 4.31 -6.84 -10.35
C VAL A 133 3.33 -5.94 -11.09
N LEU A 134 3.63 -4.66 -11.05
CA LEU A 134 2.89 -3.60 -11.73
C LEU A 134 3.77 -2.98 -12.81
N THR A 135 3.14 -2.60 -13.92
CA THR A 135 3.81 -1.87 -15.00
C THR A 135 3.16 -0.51 -15.14
N ILE A 136 3.96 0.57 -15.11
CA ILE A 136 3.45 1.94 -15.01
C ILE A 136 4.43 2.94 -15.62
N ASN A 137 3.93 4.06 -16.14
CA ASN A 137 4.74 5.21 -16.55
C ASN A 137 4.69 6.33 -15.51
N ASP A 138 5.63 7.27 -15.57
CA ASP A 138 5.54 8.50 -14.79
C ASP A 138 4.28 9.29 -15.11
N ASN A 139 3.73 9.96 -14.11
CA ASN A 139 2.46 10.70 -14.17
C ASN A 139 1.26 9.86 -14.62
N ASP A 140 1.30 8.56 -14.32
CA ASP A 140 0.28 7.60 -14.70
C ASP A 140 -0.15 6.75 -13.51
N ARG A 141 -1.06 5.83 -13.73
CA ARG A 141 -1.52 4.83 -12.76
C ARG A 141 -1.47 3.44 -13.36
N ALA A 142 -1.13 2.46 -12.55
CA ALA A 142 -1.20 1.07 -12.94
C ALA A 142 -2.67 0.64 -13.10
N ALA A 143 -2.91 -0.30 -14.01
CA ALA A 143 -4.23 -0.90 -14.23
C ALA A 143 -4.59 -1.86 -13.09
N VAL A 144 -4.73 -1.31 -11.87
CA VAL A 144 -5.20 -2.03 -10.69
C VAL A 144 -6.57 -1.50 -10.31
N ASN A 145 -7.51 -2.40 -10.07
CA ASN A 145 -8.88 -2.06 -9.69
C ASN A 145 -9.35 -3.11 -8.69
N GLY A 146 -9.05 -2.89 -7.40
CA GLY A 146 -9.44 -3.81 -6.34
C GLY A 146 -8.75 -5.17 -6.43
N VAL A 147 -7.45 -5.20 -6.78
CA VAL A 147 -6.67 -6.44 -6.81
C VAL A 147 -6.64 -7.03 -5.39
N PRO A 148 -7.15 -8.26 -5.17
CA PRO A 148 -7.14 -8.85 -3.85
C PRO A 148 -5.71 -9.06 -3.34
N ILE A 149 -5.42 -8.56 -2.15
CA ILE A 149 -4.18 -8.84 -1.41
C ILE A 149 -4.45 -9.99 -0.43
N PHE A 150 -5.36 -9.78 0.51
CA PHE A 150 -5.81 -10.78 1.47
C PHE A 150 -7.33 -10.89 1.44
N THR A 151 -7.85 -12.11 1.49
CA THR A 151 -9.29 -12.39 1.59
C THR A 151 -9.53 -13.32 2.77
N GLY A 152 -10.36 -12.91 3.73
CA GLY A 152 -10.65 -13.66 4.95
C GLY A 152 -9.67 -13.39 6.09
N LEU A 153 -8.96 -12.24 6.07
CA LEU A 153 -8.09 -11.83 7.16
C LEU A 153 -8.92 -11.55 8.42
N THR A 154 -8.58 -12.23 9.51
CA THR A 154 -9.28 -12.06 10.80
C THR A 154 -8.82 -10.78 11.48
N VAL A 155 -9.77 -9.96 11.92
CA VAL A 155 -9.48 -8.70 12.62
C VAL A 155 -9.32 -8.95 14.12
N PRO A 156 -8.12 -8.79 14.70
CA PRO A 156 -7.91 -8.94 16.14
C PRO A 156 -8.42 -7.70 16.92
N ARG A 157 -8.49 -7.83 18.24
CA ARG A 157 -8.95 -6.75 19.13
C ARG A 157 -8.07 -5.51 19.09
N ASP A 158 -6.79 -5.70 18.85
CA ASP A 158 -5.79 -4.61 18.84
C ASP A 158 -5.63 -3.95 17.47
N GLY A 159 -6.45 -4.36 16.49
CA GLY A 159 -6.38 -3.84 15.13
C GLY A 159 -5.41 -4.61 14.23
N LEU A 160 -5.01 -4.00 13.14
CA LEU A 160 -4.18 -4.60 12.09
C LEU A 160 -2.89 -3.81 11.91
N SER A 161 -1.82 -4.51 11.56
CA SER A 161 -0.57 -3.89 11.16
C SER A 161 -0.15 -4.43 9.80
N PHE A 162 0.09 -3.52 8.89
CA PHE A 162 0.59 -3.81 7.55
C PHE A 162 1.92 -3.11 7.33
N LYS A 163 2.77 -3.74 6.52
CA LYS A 163 3.98 -3.13 5.98
C LYS A 163 3.93 -3.26 4.47
N ALA A 164 4.30 -2.21 3.77
CA ALA A 164 4.34 -2.26 2.33
C ALA A 164 5.60 -1.58 1.79
N ARG A 165 6.11 -2.10 0.69
CA ARG A 165 7.18 -1.47 -0.07
C ARG A 165 6.97 -1.63 -1.56
N THR A 166 7.58 -0.75 -2.31
CA THR A 166 7.71 -0.87 -3.75
C THR A 166 9.17 -0.97 -4.13
N ILE A 167 9.50 -1.87 -5.06
CA ILE A 167 10.84 -2.08 -5.57
C ILE A 167 10.80 -1.84 -7.08
N LEU A 168 11.57 -0.86 -7.55
CA LEU A 168 11.81 -0.69 -8.98
C LEU A 168 12.69 -1.82 -9.48
N ILE A 169 12.21 -2.56 -10.48
CA ILE A 169 12.95 -3.63 -11.15
C ILE A 169 13.59 -3.04 -12.41
N ALA A 170 14.84 -2.59 -12.29
CA ALA A 170 15.59 -2.04 -13.41
C ALA A 170 16.39 -3.11 -14.15
N ASN A 171 16.64 -4.27 -13.54
CA ASN A 171 17.39 -5.36 -14.14
C ASN A 171 16.53 -6.16 -15.12
N LYS A 172 16.84 -6.10 -16.42
CA LYS A 172 16.12 -6.81 -17.48
C LYS A 172 16.24 -8.34 -17.42
N GLY A 173 17.12 -8.89 -16.59
CA GLY A 173 17.32 -10.32 -16.40
C GLY A 173 16.28 -10.99 -15.47
N ASP A 174 15.37 -10.23 -14.87
CA ASP A 174 14.44 -10.72 -13.85
C ASP A 174 13.08 -11.21 -14.41
N GLN A 175 12.98 -11.45 -15.73
CA GLN A 175 11.73 -11.84 -16.38
C GLN A 175 11.10 -13.11 -15.78
N THR A 176 11.91 -14.11 -15.45
CA THR A 176 11.39 -15.37 -14.84
C THR A 176 10.70 -15.11 -13.50
N ILE A 177 11.23 -14.18 -12.70
CA ILE A 177 10.64 -13.79 -11.42
C ILE A 177 9.32 -13.05 -11.65
N ILE A 178 9.31 -12.14 -12.62
CA ILE A 178 8.10 -11.41 -13.03
C ILE A 178 7.00 -12.38 -13.46
N ASP A 179 7.34 -13.38 -14.27
CA ASP A 179 6.38 -14.38 -14.76
C ASP A 179 5.76 -15.21 -13.62
N VAL A 180 6.55 -15.57 -12.60
CA VAL A 180 6.04 -16.27 -11.40
C VAL A 180 5.03 -15.39 -10.65
N LEU A 181 5.36 -14.11 -10.44
CA LEU A 181 4.47 -13.17 -9.72
C LEU A 181 3.22 -12.80 -10.53
N GLN A 182 3.26 -12.95 -11.84
CA GLN A 182 2.10 -12.76 -12.71
C GLN A 182 1.22 -14.03 -12.83
N SER A 183 1.61 -15.13 -12.18
CA SER A 183 0.79 -16.36 -12.15
C SER A 183 -0.54 -16.14 -11.43
N SER A 184 -1.51 -17.02 -11.69
CA SER A 184 -2.84 -16.93 -11.06
C SER A 184 -2.79 -16.98 -9.54
N ALA A 185 -1.83 -17.72 -8.96
CA ALA A 185 -1.67 -17.84 -7.51
C ALA A 185 -1.41 -16.48 -6.83
N PHE A 186 -0.71 -15.56 -7.50
CA PHE A 186 -0.46 -14.21 -6.98
C PHE A 186 -1.49 -13.18 -7.45
N LYS A 187 -2.03 -13.32 -8.66
CA LYS A 187 -3.08 -12.43 -9.18
C LYS A 187 -4.39 -12.51 -8.39
N ASP A 188 -4.74 -13.69 -7.90
CA ASP A 188 -5.99 -13.93 -7.15
C ASP A 188 -5.90 -13.49 -5.69
N GLY A 189 -4.73 -13.08 -5.22
CA GLY A 189 -4.47 -12.74 -3.82
C GLY A 189 -4.40 -13.96 -2.91
N LEU A 190 -4.03 -13.73 -1.65
CA LEU A 190 -4.01 -14.77 -0.62
C LEU A 190 -5.41 -14.95 -0.03
N LYS A 191 -6.01 -16.10 -0.27
CA LYS A 191 -7.31 -16.48 0.32
C LYS A 191 -7.08 -17.15 1.67
N LEU A 192 -7.44 -16.48 2.74
CA LEU A 192 -7.33 -16.95 4.12
C LEU A 192 -8.69 -17.55 4.51
N MET A 193 -8.89 -18.80 4.18
CA MET A 193 -10.09 -19.51 4.63
C MET A 193 -9.78 -20.21 5.95
N GLY A 194 -10.72 -20.19 6.91
CA GLY A 194 -10.58 -20.73 8.28
C GLY A 194 -10.27 -22.23 8.42
N GLN A 195 -9.71 -22.83 7.39
CA GLN A 195 -9.03 -24.11 7.41
C GLN A 195 -7.62 -23.88 6.87
N VAL A 196 -6.63 -24.39 7.58
CA VAL A 196 -5.22 -24.37 7.23
C VAL A 196 -5.07 -24.76 5.74
N GLN A 197 -4.75 -23.81 4.89
CA GLN A 197 -4.38 -24.08 3.51
C GLN A 197 -2.93 -24.55 3.50
N PRO A 198 -2.63 -25.81 3.16
CA PRO A 198 -1.25 -26.33 3.22
C PRO A 198 -0.27 -25.58 2.31
N ALA A 199 -0.78 -24.87 1.29
CA ALA A 199 0.02 -24.10 0.35
C ALA A 199 0.31 -22.65 0.82
N LEU A 200 -0.41 -22.11 1.80
CA LEU A 200 -0.27 -20.72 2.22
C LEU A 200 1.14 -20.38 2.74
N PRO A 201 1.76 -21.17 3.65
CA PRO A 201 3.12 -20.90 4.08
C PRO A 201 4.15 -20.92 2.94
N GLN A 202 3.92 -21.77 1.94
CA GLN A 202 4.80 -21.84 0.76
C GLN A 202 4.67 -20.59 -0.12
N LEU A 203 3.46 -20.08 -0.33
CA LEU A 203 3.23 -18.85 -1.10
C LEU A 203 3.81 -17.63 -0.38
N VAL A 204 3.63 -17.53 0.94
CA VAL A 204 4.21 -16.47 1.77
C VAL A 204 5.75 -16.51 1.72
N SER A 205 6.33 -17.69 1.88
CA SER A 205 7.79 -17.88 1.80
C SER A 205 8.33 -17.56 0.40
N LEU A 206 7.60 -17.93 -0.65
CA LEU A 206 7.98 -17.64 -2.03
C LEU A 206 7.95 -16.12 -2.31
N ALA A 207 6.88 -15.43 -1.93
CA ALA A 207 6.78 -13.98 -2.09
C ALA A 207 7.92 -13.25 -1.38
N GLY A 208 8.21 -13.61 -0.13
CA GLY A 208 9.30 -13.05 0.65
C GLY A 208 10.67 -13.32 0.06
N GLY A 209 10.93 -14.54 -0.38
CA GLY A 209 12.16 -14.91 -1.05
C GLY A 209 12.39 -14.15 -2.36
N ILE A 210 11.35 -13.94 -3.14
CA ILE A 210 11.40 -13.15 -4.38
C ILE A 210 11.78 -11.71 -4.09
N ALA A 211 11.08 -11.04 -3.18
CA ALA A 211 11.34 -9.64 -2.85
C ALA A 211 12.77 -9.42 -2.33
N GLN A 212 13.28 -10.32 -1.47
CA GLN A 212 14.67 -10.26 -0.99
C GLN A 212 15.69 -10.50 -2.09
N ASN A 213 15.45 -11.47 -2.97
CA ASN A 213 16.33 -11.75 -4.09
C ASN A 213 16.41 -10.57 -5.07
N LEU A 214 15.28 -9.90 -5.34
CA LEU A 214 15.25 -8.73 -6.20
C LEU A 214 16.05 -7.57 -5.62
N LEU A 215 15.95 -7.30 -4.31
CA LEU A 215 16.71 -6.24 -3.65
C LEU A 215 18.23 -6.49 -3.61
N ARG A 216 18.66 -7.75 -3.75
CA ARG A 216 20.11 -8.10 -3.81
C ARG A 216 20.71 -7.96 -5.20
N ARG A 217 19.87 -7.74 -6.21
CA ARG A 217 20.32 -7.58 -7.58
C ARG A 217 20.71 -6.15 -7.87
N GLU A 218 21.72 -5.98 -8.65
CA GLU A 218 22.14 -4.66 -9.12
C GLU A 218 21.00 -3.93 -9.78
N TRP A 219 20.88 -2.65 -9.51
CA TRP A 219 19.93 -1.68 -10.08
C TRP A 219 18.46 -1.82 -9.64
N ASN A 220 18.13 -2.83 -8.83
CA ASN A 220 16.80 -2.92 -8.23
C ASN A 220 16.78 -2.14 -6.91
N GLU A 221 15.87 -1.19 -6.77
CA GLU A 221 15.87 -0.24 -5.66
C GLU A 221 14.51 -0.14 -4.98
N GLN A 222 14.54 -0.06 -3.66
CA GLN A 222 13.35 0.23 -2.87
C GLN A 222 13.00 1.72 -2.98
N VAL A 223 11.79 2.03 -3.49
CA VAL A 223 11.34 3.40 -3.72
C VAL A 223 10.44 3.88 -2.60
N GLN A 224 9.45 3.09 -2.21
CA GLN A 224 8.54 3.40 -1.11
C GLN A 224 8.66 2.32 -0.04
N LEU A 225 8.59 2.74 1.22
CA LEU A 225 8.47 1.86 2.36
C LEU A 225 7.66 2.55 3.44
N PHE A 226 6.59 1.91 3.90
CA PHE A 226 5.77 2.45 4.98
C PHE A 226 5.14 1.35 5.82
N ASP A 227 4.88 1.69 7.07
CA ASP A 227 4.08 0.93 8.00
C ASP A 227 2.69 1.55 8.11
N LEU A 228 1.66 0.72 8.15
CA LEU A 228 0.27 1.11 8.30
C LEU A 228 -0.34 0.34 9.48
N GLY A 229 -0.32 0.97 10.65
CA GLY A 229 -1.04 0.50 11.83
C GLY A 229 -2.45 1.04 11.83
N LEU A 230 -3.44 0.15 11.91
CA LEU A 230 -4.86 0.48 11.95
C LEU A 230 -5.44 -0.11 13.24
N ASP A 231 -5.90 0.72 14.15
CA ASP A 231 -6.41 0.28 15.45
C ASP A 231 -7.78 0.84 15.81
N PHE A 232 -8.31 0.40 16.94
CA PHE A 232 -9.57 0.85 17.51
C PHE A 232 -9.36 1.81 18.69
N GLY A 233 -8.11 2.12 19.04
CA GLY A 233 -7.78 2.91 20.21
C GLY A 233 -8.25 4.36 20.13
N ALA A 234 -8.38 5.02 21.28
CA ALA A 234 -8.74 6.43 21.37
C ALA A 234 -7.52 7.36 21.25
N GLY A 235 -6.31 6.83 21.06
CA GLY A 235 -5.07 7.60 20.90
C GLY A 235 -5.09 8.46 19.64
N GLN A 236 -4.41 9.61 19.64
CA GLN A 236 -4.38 10.52 18.49
C GLN A 236 -3.25 10.21 17.49
N THR A 237 -2.48 9.14 17.74
CA THR A 237 -1.24 8.85 17.02
C THR A 237 -1.31 7.64 16.09
N SER A 238 -2.45 6.96 16.03
CA SER A 238 -2.67 5.80 15.15
C SER A 238 -3.83 6.03 14.18
N ALA A 239 -3.74 5.48 12.98
CA ALA A 239 -4.84 5.48 12.05
C ALA A 239 -5.97 4.55 12.54
N ARG A 240 -7.21 4.89 12.23
CA ARG A 240 -8.38 4.16 12.71
C ARG A 240 -8.78 3.05 11.76
N LEU A 241 -9.02 1.85 12.31
CA LEU A 241 -9.52 0.72 11.52
C LEU A 241 -11.02 0.84 11.30
N ARG A 242 -11.40 0.88 10.04
CA ARG A 242 -12.80 0.84 9.57
C ARG A 242 -12.89 0.42 8.10
N ARG A 243 -14.07 0.11 7.63
CA ARG A 243 -14.33 -0.17 6.20
C ARG A 243 -14.22 1.11 5.38
N GLY A 244 -13.65 0.98 4.18
CA GLY A 244 -13.39 2.07 3.25
C GLY A 244 -12.00 1.96 2.65
N SER A 245 -11.46 3.04 2.11
CA SER A 245 -10.15 3.02 1.46
C SER A 245 -9.16 3.91 2.19
N TYR A 246 -7.91 3.44 2.28
CA TYR A 246 -6.78 4.15 2.86
C TYR A 246 -5.86 4.63 1.76
N VAL A 247 -5.55 5.91 1.79
CA VAL A 247 -4.70 6.58 0.80
C VAL A 247 -3.35 6.86 1.43
N VAL A 248 -2.30 6.23 0.93
CA VAL A 248 -0.91 6.46 1.35
C VAL A 248 -0.22 7.30 0.31
N VAL A 249 0.32 8.45 0.72
CA VAL A 249 1.00 9.40 -0.18
C VAL A 249 2.43 9.58 0.28
N GLN A 250 3.38 9.38 -0.64
CA GLN A 250 4.80 9.64 -0.42
C GLN A 250 5.08 11.13 -0.56
N VAL A 251 5.52 11.78 0.52
CA VAL A 251 5.68 13.24 0.60
C VAL A 251 7.06 13.63 1.13
N PRO A 252 7.56 14.85 0.84
CA PRO A 252 8.86 15.30 1.36
C PRO A 252 8.88 15.45 2.88
N GLY A 253 7.72 15.67 3.50
CA GLY A 253 7.55 15.78 4.94
C GLY A 253 6.08 15.83 5.32
N ALA A 254 5.70 15.13 6.38
CA ALA A 254 4.29 15.02 6.81
C ALA A 254 3.66 16.39 7.15
N SER A 255 4.46 17.35 7.67
CA SER A 255 4.00 18.70 7.99
C SER A 255 3.62 19.55 6.78
N MET A 256 4.08 19.16 5.58
CA MET A 256 3.79 19.86 4.32
C MET A 256 2.47 19.42 3.68
N TRP A 257 1.86 18.37 4.20
CA TRP A 257 0.63 17.81 3.66
C TRP A 257 -0.62 18.36 4.36
N ARG A 258 -1.67 18.60 3.57
CA ARG A 258 -2.99 19.04 4.06
C ARG A 258 -4.09 18.27 3.35
N TRP A 259 -4.74 17.34 4.03
CA TRP A 259 -5.82 16.52 3.43
C TRP A 259 -6.96 17.35 2.86
N GLY A 260 -7.28 18.49 3.47
CA GLY A 260 -8.34 19.39 2.99
C GLY A 260 -8.17 19.93 1.56
N SER A 261 -6.93 19.90 1.03
CA SER A 261 -6.63 20.32 -0.35
C SER A 261 -6.83 19.21 -1.38
N TRP A 262 -7.06 17.98 -0.95
CA TRP A 262 -7.10 16.83 -1.82
C TRP A 262 -8.45 16.12 -1.80
N ARG A 263 -8.80 15.54 -2.94
CA ARG A 263 -10.01 14.75 -3.17
C ARG A 263 -9.63 13.46 -3.88
N PHE A 264 -10.47 12.46 -3.76
CA PHE A 264 -10.37 11.25 -4.56
C PHE A 264 -11.38 11.33 -5.71
N ASP A 265 -10.90 11.12 -6.92
CA ASP A 265 -11.74 11.00 -8.10
C ASP A 265 -12.01 9.52 -8.36
N PRO A 266 -13.25 9.04 -8.14
CA PRO A 266 -13.60 7.64 -8.35
C PRO A 266 -13.64 7.23 -9.83
N HIS A 267 -13.73 8.17 -10.77
CA HIS A 267 -13.70 7.87 -12.20
C HIS A 267 -12.28 7.57 -12.67
N THR A 268 -11.34 8.36 -12.20
CA THR A 268 -9.94 8.20 -12.56
C THR A 268 -9.16 7.38 -11.52
N MET A 269 -9.79 7.01 -10.40
CA MET A 269 -9.15 6.30 -9.27
C MET A 269 -7.86 6.99 -8.82
N SER A 270 -7.86 8.32 -8.75
CA SER A 270 -6.69 9.13 -8.45
C SER A 270 -6.96 10.17 -7.36
N VAL A 271 -5.89 10.57 -6.68
CA VAL A 271 -5.89 11.72 -5.78
C VAL A 271 -5.68 12.98 -6.62
N VAL A 272 -6.61 13.92 -6.50
CA VAL A 272 -6.62 15.18 -7.28
C VAL A 272 -6.80 16.38 -6.35
N ASP A 273 -6.42 17.56 -6.83
CA ASP A 273 -6.75 18.83 -6.17
C ASP A 273 -8.18 19.30 -6.49
N SER A 274 -8.54 20.52 -6.05
CA SER A 274 -9.86 21.11 -6.31
C SER A 274 -10.15 21.32 -7.79
N ASP A 275 -9.12 21.45 -8.62
CA ASP A 275 -9.23 21.70 -10.07
C ASP A 275 -9.20 20.40 -10.87
N GLY A 276 -9.17 19.25 -10.20
CA GLY A 276 -9.12 17.92 -10.81
C GLY A 276 -7.73 17.52 -11.32
N LYS A 277 -6.69 18.26 -10.96
CA LYS A 277 -5.31 17.93 -11.30
C LYS A 277 -4.77 16.86 -10.37
N ALA A 278 -4.17 15.83 -10.96
CA ALA A 278 -3.56 14.73 -10.20
C ALA A 278 -2.48 15.22 -9.22
N ALA A 279 -2.46 14.63 -8.03
CA ALA A 279 -1.43 14.92 -7.04
C ALA A 279 -0.03 14.59 -7.60
N PRO A 280 0.94 15.53 -7.51
CA PRO A 280 2.30 15.31 -8.02
C PRO A 280 3.14 14.45 -7.05
N TYR A 281 2.56 13.34 -6.58
CA TYR A 281 3.13 12.45 -5.59
C TYR A 281 2.83 10.99 -5.93
N ASN A 282 3.66 10.07 -5.47
CA ASN A 282 3.37 8.65 -5.56
C ASN A 282 2.29 8.29 -4.54
N VAL A 283 1.22 7.63 -4.98
CA VAL A 283 0.04 7.32 -4.17
C VAL A 283 -0.30 5.85 -4.29
N ILE A 284 -0.64 5.23 -3.16
CA ILE A 284 -1.15 3.88 -3.08
C ILE A 284 -2.49 3.92 -2.33
N VAL A 285 -3.51 3.25 -2.86
CA VAL A 285 -4.83 3.17 -2.23
C VAL A 285 -5.17 1.72 -1.94
N PHE A 286 -5.51 1.46 -0.68
CA PHE A 286 -5.95 0.14 -0.19
C PHE A 286 -7.41 0.18 0.19
N GLY A 287 -8.17 -0.84 -0.20
CA GLY A 287 -9.53 -1.06 0.26
C GLY A 287 -9.59 -2.05 1.42
N ILE A 288 -10.43 -1.76 2.41
CA ILE A 288 -10.83 -2.69 3.46
C ILE A 288 -12.35 -2.86 3.40
N THR A 289 -12.78 -4.08 3.11
CA THR A 289 -14.19 -4.46 3.06
C THR A 289 -14.42 -5.73 3.86
N GLU A 290 -15.65 -5.99 4.28
CA GLU A 290 -16.00 -7.27 4.88
C GLU A 290 -15.89 -8.39 3.82
N SER A 291 -15.38 -9.57 4.19
CA SER A 291 -15.34 -10.69 3.25
C SER A 291 -16.73 -11.33 3.14
N ALA A 292 -17.06 -11.93 1.98
CA ALA A 292 -18.36 -12.58 1.77
C ALA A 292 -18.69 -13.65 2.82
N SER A 293 -17.68 -14.35 3.36
CA SER A 293 -17.80 -15.28 4.50
C SER A 293 -18.07 -14.55 5.82
N GLY A 294 -17.60 -13.31 5.96
CA GLY A 294 -17.87 -12.42 7.09
C GLY A 294 -19.30 -11.88 7.05
N GLU A 295 -19.77 -11.43 5.89
CA GLU A 295 -21.14 -10.95 5.70
C GLU A 295 -22.19 -12.01 6.07
N ALA A 296 -21.99 -13.26 5.66
CA ALA A 296 -22.88 -14.35 6.02
C ALA A 296 -22.91 -14.62 7.53
N ARG A 297 -21.77 -14.53 8.23
CA ARG A 297 -21.69 -14.67 9.69
C ARG A 297 -22.27 -13.48 10.43
N SER A 298 -22.07 -12.27 9.94
CA SER A 298 -22.64 -11.04 10.51
C SER A 298 -24.17 -11.04 10.39
N ALA A 299 -24.71 -11.46 9.24
CA ALA A 299 -26.15 -11.64 9.04
C ALA A 299 -26.75 -12.67 10.00
N MET A 300 -26.11 -13.85 10.17
CA MET A 300 -26.55 -14.87 11.12
C MET A 300 -26.50 -14.40 12.57
N ARG A 301 -25.48 -13.59 12.95
CA ARG A 301 -25.42 -13.00 14.30
C ARG A 301 -26.55 -11.99 14.52
N ALA A 302 -26.83 -11.12 13.54
CA ALA A 302 -27.90 -10.14 13.63
C ALA A 302 -29.27 -10.82 13.76
N GLU A 303 -29.54 -11.88 12.98
CA GLU A 303 -30.76 -12.69 13.07
C GLU A 303 -30.88 -13.41 14.43
N GLY A 304 -29.77 -13.99 14.92
CA GLY A 304 -29.71 -14.65 16.24
C GLY A 304 -29.96 -13.67 17.39
N GLN A 305 -29.42 -12.44 17.31
CA GLN A 305 -29.65 -11.40 18.31
C GLN A 305 -31.10 -10.92 18.32
N THR A 306 -31.68 -10.72 17.13
CA THR A 306 -33.09 -10.32 17.00
C THR A 306 -34.05 -11.39 17.55
N ALA A 307 -33.74 -12.67 17.33
CA ALA A 307 -34.51 -13.78 17.89
C ALA A 307 -34.41 -13.88 19.42
N LEU A 308 -33.23 -13.62 19.98
CA LEU A 308 -33.01 -13.57 21.44
C LEU A 308 -33.73 -12.40 22.11
N ASP A 309 -33.73 -11.22 21.48
CA ASP A 309 -34.43 -10.03 21.99
C ASP A 309 -35.95 -10.19 21.90
N ALA A 310 -36.47 -10.82 20.85
CA ALA A 310 -37.87 -11.17 20.73
C ALA A 310 -38.35 -12.17 21.80
N SER A 311 -37.46 -13.14 22.18
CA SER A 311 -37.80 -14.11 23.23
C SER A 311 -37.71 -13.57 24.64
N ARG A 312 -37.12 -12.38 24.88
CA ARG A 312 -37.04 -11.71 26.17
C ARG A 312 -38.25 -10.77 26.44
N HIS A 313 -39.04 -10.48 25.40
CA HIS A 313 -40.19 -9.60 25.48
C HIS A 313 -41.53 -10.35 25.30
N ALA A 314 -41.49 -11.67 25.17
CA ALA A 314 -42.62 -12.59 25.22
C ALA A 314 -42.70 -13.29 26.58
#